data_a958b1b198a4ac56b0990e23dc83655d
#
_entry.id   a958b1b198a4ac56b0990e23dc83655d
#
_cell.length_a   1.000
_cell.length_b   1.000
_cell.length_c   1.000
_cell.angle_alpha   90.00
_cell.angle_beta   90.00
_cell.angle_gamma   90.00
#
_symmetry.space_group_name_H-M   'P 1'
#
loop_
_entity.id
_entity.type
_entity.pdbx_description
1 polymer ?
#
loop_
_entity_poly.entity_id
_entity_poly.type
_entity_poly.pdbx_seq_one_letter_code
_entity_poly.pdbx_strand_id
1 'polypeptide(L)'
;MLGLFKKTPKLEATFTPTLAIARELAKEVEVNGDLVVKNVGKDVDLTDLEVVLIAGGTRRIDLELPAAWRGTQHVKAGGELRQTVAWKVKLAAPMRAPHGQIQVNTVAGGNRAPLAHSNKFPLGNE
;
A
#
# COMPACT_ATOMS: atom_id res chain seq x y z
N MET A 1 -14.19 -19.98 22.28
CA MET A 1 -13.60 -19.63 21.89
C MET A 1 -13.79 -19.14 21.03
N LEU A 2 -14.24 -18.92 20.93
CA LEU A 2 -14.45 -18.39 20.26
C LEU A 2 -14.19 -17.03 19.90
N GLY A 3 -14.09 -16.00 20.41
CA GLY A 3 -13.48 -14.73 20.08
C GLY A 3 -12.05 -14.84 19.61
N LEU A 4 -11.67 -16.04 19.36
CA LEU A 4 -10.34 -16.37 18.88
C LEU A 4 -10.14 -16.03 17.40
N PHE A 5 -11.26 -15.89 16.68
CA PHE A 5 -11.19 -15.59 15.27
C PHE A 5 -11.50 -14.13 15.03
N LYS A 6 -10.49 -13.31 15.10
CA LYS A 6 -10.60 -11.95 14.60
C LYS A 6 -10.76 -12.05 13.09
N LYS A 7 -11.92 -11.70 12.59
CA LYS A 7 -12.13 -11.62 11.15
C LYS A 7 -11.21 -10.54 10.60
N THR A 8 -10.45 -10.89 9.60
CA THR A 8 -9.68 -9.91 8.85
C THR A 8 -10.63 -8.88 8.27
N PRO A 9 -10.36 -7.59 8.43
CA PRO A 9 -11.18 -6.56 7.79
C PRO A 9 -11.27 -6.78 6.29
N LYS A 10 -12.45 -6.54 5.73
CA LYS A 10 -12.63 -6.62 4.28
C LYS A 10 -12.36 -5.26 3.66
N LEU A 11 -11.20 -5.11 3.11
CA LEU A 11 -10.76 -3.88 2.48
C LEU A 11 -10.39 -4.13 1.03
N GLU A 12 -10.67 -3.14 0.18
CA GLU A 12 -10.25 -3.13 -1.20
C GLU A 12 -9.38 -1.91 -1.44
N ALA A 13 -8.23 -2.11 -2.07
CA ALA A 13 -7.34 -1.01 -2.41
C ALA A 13 -7.33 -0.79 -3.91
N THR A 14 -7.24 0.47 -4.31
CA THR A 14 -7.10 0.88 -5.70
C THR A 14 -6.03 1.95 -5.78
N PHE A 15 -5.16 1.85 -6.77
CA PHE A 15 -4.17 2.89 -7.02
C PHE A 15 -4.27 3.36 -8.47
N THR A 16 -4.42 4.67 -8.65
CA THR A 16 -4.46 5.31 -9.96
C THR A 16 -3.19 6.13 -10.13
N PRO A 17 -2.19 5.61 -10.85
CA PRO A 17 -0.91 6.31 -10.99
C PRO A 17 -1.03 7.51 -11.94
N THR A 18 -0.33 8.59 -11.58
CA THR A 18 -0.05 9.70 -12.48
C THR A 18 1.38 9.61 -13.00
N LEU A 19 2.25 8.97 -12.23
CA LEU A 19 3.62 8.66 -12.62
C LEU A 19 4.06 7.41 -11.86
N ALA A 20 4.62 6.44 -12.57
CA ALA A 20 5.21 5.26 -11.94
C ALA A 20 6.42 4.84 -12.79
N ILE A 21 7.62 5.03 -12.25
CA ILE A 21 8.86 4.82 -13.00
C ILE A 21 10.00 4.34 -12.11
N ALA A 22 10.74 3.37 -12.60
CA ALA A 22 12.01 2.93 -12.02
C ALA A 22 13.16 3.52 -12.85
N ARG A 23 14.01 4.29 -12.20
CA ARG A 23 15.20 4.88 -12.83
C ARG A 23 16.41 4.06 -12.42
N GLU A 24 16.85 3.22 -13.33
CA GLU A 24 17.89 2.23 -13.04
C GLU A 24 19.23 2.89 -12.67
N LEU A 25 19.69 3.84 -13.48
CA LEU A 25 20.96 4.52 -13.23
C LEU A 25 20.93 5.38 -11.97
N ALA A 26 19.81 6.00 -11.68
CA ALA A 26 19.64 6.79 -10.47
C ALA A 26 19.38 5.94 -9.22
N LYS A 27 19.16 4.64 -9.39
CA LYS A 27 18.79 3.71 -8.31
C LYS A 27 17.61 4.25 -7.53
N GLU A 28 16.53 4.57 -8.24
CA GLU A 28 15.39 5.29 -7.67
C GLU A 28 14.10 4.77 -8.27
N VAL A 29 13.05 4.78 -7.46
CA VAL A 29 11.68 4.55 -7.95
C VAL A 29 10.83 5.74 -7.53
N GLU A 30 9.99 6.20 -8.44
CA GLU A 30 9.06 7.28 -8.17
C GLU A 30 7.65 6.83 -8.53
N VAL A 31 6.72 6.95 -7.58
CA VAL A 31 5.34 6.53 -7.75
C VAL A 31 4.43 7.60 -7.18
N ASN A 32 3.69 8.24 -8.05
CA ASN A 32 2.73 9.29 -7.69
C ASN A 32 1.34 8.89 -8.18
N GLY A 33 0.33 9.21 -7.40
CA GLY A 33 -1.04 8.92 -7.80
C GLY A 33 -2.02 9.00 -6.64
N ASP A 34 -3.20 8.41 -6.85
CA ASP A 34 -4.24 8.36 -5.84
C ASP A 34 -4.41 6.95 -5.30
N LEU A 35 -4.23 6.81 -3.99
CA LEU A 35 -4.44 5.57 -3.28
C LEU A 35 -5.76 5.63 -2.51
N VAL A 36 -6.62 4.65 -2.75
CA VAL A 36 -7.91 4.53 -2.07
C VAL A 36 -8.00 3.16 -1.42
N VAL A 37 -8.32 3.14 -0.13
CA VAL A 37 -8.59 1.91 0.61
C VAL A 37 -10.05 1.98 1.07
N LYS A 38 -10.88 1.13 0.49
CA LYS A 38 -12.32 1.13 0.75
C LYS A 38 -12.69 0.00 1.70
N ASN A 39 -13.50 0.33 2.71
CA ASN A 39 -14.04 -0.66 3.62
C ASN A 39 -15.33 -1.25 3.05
N VAL A 40 -15.26 -2.50 2.61
CA VAL A 40 -16.42 -3.24 2.08
C VAL A 40 -17.00 -4.20 3.12
N GLY A 41 -16.53 -4.13 4.34
CA GLY A 41 -17.03 -4.90 5.48
C GLY A 41 -17.71 -4.00 6.50
N LYS A 42 -17.65 -4.44 7.76
CA LYS A 42 -18.19 -3.68 8.90
C LYS A 42 -17.25 -2.56 9.31
N ASP A 43 -17.75 -1.63 10.13
CA ASP A 43 -16.92 -0.59 10.74
C ASP A 43 -15.65 -1.22 11.32
N VAL A 44 -14.52 -0.59 11.12
CA VAL A 44 -13.23 -1.13 11.54
C VAL A 44 -12.28 -0.01 11.96
N ASP A 45 -11.45 -0.32 12.95
CA ASP A 45 -10.34 0.53 13.36
C ASP A 45 -9.05 -0.09 12.84
N LEU A 46 -8.28 0.67 12.10
CA LEU A 46 -7.00 0.25 11.53
C LEU A 46 -5.85 0.93 12.27
N THR A 47 -4.93 0.13 12.76
CA THR A 47 -3.76 0.62 13.49
C THR A 47 -2.47 0.16 12.83
N ASP A 48 -1.41 0.95 13.04
CA ASP A 48 -0.06 0.60 12.58
C ASP A 48 -0.03 0.24 11.09
N LEU A 49 -0.70 1.06 10.28
CA LEU A 49 -0.72 0.88 8.84
C LEU A 49 0.69 1.01 8.25
N GLU A 50 0.93 0.25 7.23
CA GLU A 50 2.16 0.29 6.46
C GLU A 50 1.82 0.18 4.99
N VAL A 51 2.51 0.93 4.15
CA VAL A 51 2.32 0.91 2.70
C VAL A 51 3.60 0.45 2.04
N VAL A 52 3.48 -0.49 1.12
CA VAL A 52 4.62 -1.11 0.45
C VAL A 52 4.36 -1.17 -1.05
N LEU A 53 5.40 -0.91 -1.84
CA LEU A 53 5.37 -1.17 -3.27
C LEU A 53 5.91 -2.57 -3.52
N ILE A 54 5.14 -3.40 -4.20
CA ILE A 54 5.60 -4.70 -4.69
C ILE A 54 5.94 -4.53 -6.17
N ALA A 55 7.21 -4.60 -6.50
CA ALA A 55 7.68 -4.42 -7.86
C ALA A 55 7.99 -5.78 -8.51
N GLY A 56 7.44 -6.00 -9.69
CA GLY A 56 7.63 -7.25 -10.42
C GLY A 56 7.11 -8.49 -9.70
N GLY A 57 6.20 -8.33 -8.76
CA GLY A 57 5.59 -9.42 -8.00
C GLY A 57 6.41 -9.91 -6.80
N THR A 58 7.67 -9.55 -6.70
CA THR A 58 8.56 -10.10 -5.66
C THR A 58 9.32 -9.08 -4.84
N ARG A 59 9.73 -7.97 -5.44
CA ARG A 59 10.55 -7.00 -4.74
C ARG A 59 9.71 -6.05 -3.92
N ARG A 60 9.97 -6.03 -2.62
CA ARG A 60 9.27 -5.19 -1.66
C ARG A 60 10.07 -3.91 -1.40
N ILE A 61 9.39 -2.77 -1.52
CA ILE A 61 9.96 -1.46 -1.26
C ILE A 61 9.05 -0.74 -0.27
N ASP A 62 9.59 -0.39 0.90
CA ASP A 62 8.82 0.33 1.91
C ASP A 62 8.57 1.77 1.45
N LEU A 63 7.33 2.22 1.59
CA LEU A 63 6.91 3.56 1.23
C LEU A 63 6.55 4.34 2.50
N GLU A 64 6.74 5.65 2.46
CA GLU A 64 6.37 6.49 3.58
C GLU A 64 4.85 6.53 3.74
N LEU A 65 4.37 6.24 4.94
CA LEU A 65 2.94 6.30 5.23
C LEU A 65 2.48 7.75 5.17
N PRO A 66 1.37 8.05 4.44
CA PRO A 66 0.82 9.40 4.46
C PRO A 66 0.55 9.87 5.88
N ALA A 67 0.86 11.12 6.16
CA ALA A 67 0.71 11.68 7.52
C ALA A 67 -0.73 11.53 8.04
N ALA A 68 -1.72 11.68 7.15
CA ALA A 68 -3.14 11.53 7.51
C ALA A 68 -3.51 10.10 7.93
N TRP A 69 -2.69 9.10 7.59
CA TRP A 69 -2.95 7.69 7.91
C TRP A 69 -2.18 7.20 9.13
N ARG A 70 -1.46 8.08 9.79
CA ARG A 70 -0.77 7.75 11.04
C ARG A 70 -1.76 7.65 12.19
N GLY A 71 -1.45 6.78 13.14
CA GLY A 71 -2.36 6.51 14.27
C GLY A 71 -3.52 5.62 13.86
N THR A 72 -4.54 5.57 14.71
CA THR A 72 -5.71 4.76 14.46
C THR A 72 -6.64 5.43 13.45
N GLN A 73 -7.05 4.68 12.42
CA GLN A 73 -7.99 5.12 11.42
C GLN A 73 -9.33 4.43 11.64
N HIS A 74 -10.37 5.20 11.90
CA HIS A 74 -11.73 4.68 12.06
C HIS A 74 -12.43 4.72 10.70
N VAL A 75 -12.70 3.57 10.12
CA VAL A 75 -13.32 3.49 8.79
C VAL A 75 -14.65 2.78 8.90
N LYS A 76 -15.72 3.50 8.66
CA LYS A 76 -17.08 2.96 8.68
C LYS A 76 -17.32 2.06 7.49
N ALA A 77 -18.30 1.16 7.62
CA ALA A 77 -18.75 0.34 6.51
C ALA A 77 -19.09 1.22 5.30
N GLY A 78 -18.53 0.92 4.15
CA GLY A 78 -18.68 1.71 2.94
C GLY A 78 -17.82 2.97 2.89
N GLY A 79 -17.10 3.30 3.97
CA GLY A 79 -16.18 4.42 4.00
C GLY A 79 -14.84 4.09 3.35
N GLU A 80 -14.01 5.10 3.18
CA GLU A 80 -12.71 4.92 2.54
C GLU A 80 -11.66 5.84 3.12
N LEU A 81 -10.41 5.40 3.01
CA LEU A 81 -9.23 6.24 3.15
C LEU A 81 -8.77 6.60 1.75
N ARG A 82 -8.61 7.87 1.48
CA ARG A 82 -8.15 8.36 0.18
C ARG A 82 -6.99 9.32 0.38
N GLN A 83 -5.93 9.13 -0.39
CA GLN A 83 -4.77 10.00 -0.30
C GLN A 83 -4.09 10.11 -1.66
N THR A 84 -3.81 11.35 -2.06
CA THR A 84 -2.89 11.62 -3.17
C THR A 84 -1.48 11.49 -2.62
N VAL A 85 -0.67 10.68 -3.26
CA VAL A 85 0.68 10.35 -2.80
C VAL A 85 1.73 10.66 -3.85
N ALA A 86 2.92 10.94 -3.37
CA ALA A 86 4.10 11.15 -4.21
C ALA A 86 5.30 10.53 -3.48
N TRP A 87 5.69 9.34 -3.92
CA TRP A 87 6.80 8.63 -3.30
C TRP A 87 8.01 8.64 -4.22
N LYS A 88 9.15 9.01 -3.67
CA LYS A 88 10.43 8.95 -4.36
C LYS A 88 11.42 8.25 -3.44
N VAL A 89 11.81 7.04 -3.80
CA VAL A 89 12.60 6.18 -2.95
C VAL A 89 13.94 5.86 -3.59
N LYS A 90 15.03 6.11 -2.87
CA LYS A 90 16.37 5.69 -3.28
C LYS A 90 16.57 4.23 -2.91
N LEU A 91 17.16 3.49 -3.82
CA LEU A 91 17.40 2.06 -3.67
C LEU A 91 18.89 1.78 -3.48
N ALA A 92 19.21 0.69 -2.79
CA ALA A 92 20.59 0.25 -2.61
C ALA A 92 21.20 -0.28 -3.92
N ALA A 93 20.36 -0.79 -4.82
CA ALA A 93 20.79 -1.37 -6.10
C ALA A 93 19.80 -0.96 -7.20
N PRO A 94 20.25 -0.95 -8.47
CA PRO A 94 19.35 -0.69 -9.59
C PRO A 94 18.17 -1.65 -9.62
N MET A 95 17.01 -1.16 -10.06
CA MET A 95 15.80 -1.96 -10.17
C MET A 95 15.16 -1.78 -11.53
N ARG A 96 14.67 -2.87 -12.08
CA ARG A 96 13.88 -2.89 -13.29
C ARG A 96 12.73 -3.86 -13.09
N ALA A 97 11.51 -3.40 -13.34
CA ALA A 97 10.32 -4.23 -13.17
C ALA A 97 9.22 -3.78 -14.14
N PRO A 98 8.42 -4.71 -14.69
CA PRO A 98 7.38 -4.36 -15.67
C PRO A 98 6.14 -3.74 -15.04
N HIS A 99 5.88 -4.03 -13.77
CA HIS A 99 4.68 -3.54 -13.09
C HIS A 99 4.94 -3.35 -11.60
N GLY A 100 4.07 -2.58 -10.99
CA GLY A 100 4.03 -2.39 -9.55
C GLY A 100 2.63 -2.66 -9.00
N GLN A 101 2.56 -2.82 -7.68
CA GLN A 101 1.31 -2.99 -6.96
C GLN A 101 1.50 -2.41 -5.55
N ILE A 102 0.51 -1.68 -5.07
CA ILE A 102 0.57 -1.15 -3.71
C ILE A 102 -0.06 -2.17 -2.76
N GLN A 103 0.63 -2.46 -1.67
CA GLN A 103 0.14 -3.33 -0.62
C GLN A 103 0.00 -2.52 0.66
N VAL A 104 -1.14 -2.66 1.33
CA VAL A 104 -1.40 -2.03 2.63
C VAL A 104 -1.38 -3.13 3.68
N ASN A 105 -0.56 -2.94 4.70
CA ASN A 105 -0.39 -3.90 5.78
C ASN A 105 -0.84 -3.30 7.11
N THR A 106 -1.19 -4.17 8.05
CA THR A 106 -1.45 -3.77 9.43
C THR A 106 -0.81 -4.79 10.38
N VAL A 107 -0.76 -4.45 11.66
CA VAL A 107 -0.32 -5.40 12.68
C VAL A 107 -1.53 -6.21 13.15
N ALA A 108 -1.39 -7.52 13.11
CA ALA A 108 -2.41 -8.44 13.64
C ALA A 108 -1.69 -9.54 14.43
N GLY A 109 -2.05 -9.67 15.73
CA GLY A 109 -1.47 -10.70 16.59
C GLY A 109 0.06 -10.57 16.74
N GLY A 110 0.59 -9.35 16.70
CA GLY A 110 2.02 -9.10 16.82
C GLY A 110 2.81 -9.19 15.52
N ASN A 111 2.17 -9.62 14.44
CA ASN A 111 2.80 -9.73 13.12
C ASN A 111 2.12 -8.82 12.12
N ARG A 112 2.90 -8.27 11.19
CA ARG A 112 2.32 -7.53 10.09
C ARG A 112 1.68 -8.48 9.09
N ALA A 113 0.47 -8.16 8.69
CA ALA A 113 -0.30 -8.95 7.73
C ALA A 113 -0.82 -8.06 6.61
N PRO A 114 -0.88 -8.55 5.36
CA PRO A 114 -1.50 -7.80 4.29
C PRO A 114 -2.99 -7.60 4.57
N LEU A 115 -3.46 -6.35 4.42
CA LEU A 115 -4.87 -5.99 4.47
C LEU A 115 -5.49 -5.99 3.09
N ALA A 116 -4.79 -5.36 2.16
CA ALA A 116 -5.30 -5.16 0.80
C ALA A 116 -4.14 -4.99 -0.18
N HIS A 117 -4.39 -5.39 -1.41
CA HIS A 117 -3.50 -5.14 -2.53
C HIS A 117 -4.24 -4.31 -3.56
N SER A 118 -3.60 -3.30 -4.11
CA SER A 118 -4.17 -2.54 -5.21
C SER A 118 -4.16 -3.38 -6.50
N ASN A 119 -4.79 -2.84 -7.54
CA ASN A 119 -4.56 -3.27 -8.90
C ASN A 119 -3.07 -3.17 -9.25
N LYS A 120 -2.62 -3.99 -10.18
CA LYS A 120 -1.29 -3.85 -10.78
C LYS A 120 -1.31 -2.69 -11.76
N PHE A 121 -0.22 -1.96 -11.84
CA PHE A 121 -0.07 -0.85 -12.77
C PHE A 121 1.27 -0.94 -13.49
N PRO A 122 1.37 -0.43 -14.73
CA PRO A 122 2.63 -0.43 -15.44
C PRO A 122 3.68 0.41 -14.71
N LEU A 123 4.92 -0.08 -14.68
CA LEU A 123 6.05 0.64 -14.14
C LEU A 123 7.00 0.94 -15.29
N GLY A 124 7.23 2.23 -15.57
CA GLY A 124 8.21 2.65 -16.55
C GLY A 124 9.61 2.28 -16.10
N ASN A 125 10.52 2.08 -17.05
CA ASN A 125 11.92 1.79 -16.76
C ASN A 125 12.79 2.74 -17.59
N GLU A 126 13.67 3.42 -16.90
CA GLU A 126 14.54 4.43 -17.47
C GLU A 126 16.01 4.13 -17.23
#